data_00c2da9325def80187783fde6eed031f
#
_entry.id   00c2da9325def80187783fde6eed031f
#
_cell.length_a   1.000
_cell.length_b   1.000
_cell.length_c   1.000
_cell.angle_alpha   90.00
_cell.angle_beta   90.00
_cell.angle_gamma   90.00
#
_symmetry.space_group_name_H-M   'P 1'
#
loop_
_entity.id
_entity.type
_entity.pdbx_description
1 polymer ?
#
loop_
_entity_poly.entity_id
_entity_poly.type
_entity_poly.pdbx_seq_one_letter_code
_entity_poly.pdbx_strand_id
1 'polypeptide(L)'
;MSEQKAAIERNGEATLLVVDDEPEIVALLDEYFTGLGYRVLTAEDGATALKRAEQSPDLIVLDVGMPLMDGYAVCRRLREHLTCPILFLTARVEDVDALEGFEAGADDYVLKPFSLAVLGARVKAHLARDNRQHVRAEVRFDGDIAIDYRSR
;
A
#
# COMPACT_ATOMS: atom_id res chain seq x y z
N MET A 1 -14.42 25.11 -4.63
CA MET A 1 -13.97 23.82 -5.02
C MET A 1 -12.48 23.60 -4.91
N SER A 2 -11.70 24.53 -5.34
CA SER A 2 -10.28 24.32 -5.33
C SER A 2 -9.71 24.21 -3.95
N GLU A 3 -10.20 24.93 -2.97
CA GLU A 3 -9.65 24.81 -1.67
C GLU A 3 -9.94 23.51 -1.05
N GLN A 4 -11.17 23.03 -1.23
CA GLN A 4 -11.49 21.75 -0.79
C GLN A 4 -10.66 20.73 -1.44
N LYS A 5 -10.44 20.91 -2.72
CA LYS A 5 -9.63 20.00 -3.45
C LYS A 5 -8.23 20.01 -2.94
N ALA A 6 -7.72 21.15 -2.58
CA ALA A 6 -6.38 21.22 -2.06
C ALA A 6 -6.26 20.52 -0.73
N ALA A 7 -7.25 20.66 0.12
CA ALA A 7 -7.19 19.97 1.39
C ALA A 7 -7.27 18.48 1.21
N ILE A 8 -8.11 18.04 0.28
CA ILE A 8 -8.20 16.65 -0.02
C ILE A 8 -6.93 16.19 -0.68
N GLU A 9 -6.35 17.02 -1.49
CA GLU A 9 -5.13 16.64 -2.16
C GLU A 9 -3.97 16.45 -1.24
N ARG A 10 -3.95 17.12 -0.12
CA ARG A 10 -2.89 16.86 0.82
C ARG A 10 -3.01 15.50 1.39
N ASN A 11 -4.23 15.04 1.60
CA ASN A 11 -4.46 13.68 1.87
C ASN A 11 -4.16 12.90 0.64
N GLY A 12 -4.56 13.45 -0.49
CA GLY A 12 -4.47 12.79 -1.75
C GLY A 12 -3.12 12.82 -2.37
N GLU A 13 -2.16 13.42 -1.72
CA GLU A 13 -0.81 13.28 -2.20
C GLU A 13 -0.36 11.87 -2.06
N ALA A 14 -0.96 11.13 -1.17
CA ALA A 14 -0.63 9.72 -1.06
C ALA A 14 -1.27 8.98 -2.22
N THR A 15 -0.47 8.14 -2.84
CA THR A 15 -0.89 7.33 -3.96
C THR A 15 -0.95 5.89 -3.51
N LEU A 16 -2.08 5.26 -3.75
CA LEU A 16 -2.27 3.86 -3.39
C LEU A 16 -2.30 3.02 -4.65
N LEU A 17 -1.72 1.84 -4.57
CA LEU A 17 -1.85 0.86 -5.64
C LEU A 17 -2.70 -0.28 -5.10
N VAL A 18 -3.81 -0.57 -5.76
CA VAL A 18 -4.73 -1.63 -5.35
C VAL A 18 -4.65 -2.74 -6.38
N VAL A 19 -4.33 -3.95 -5.92
CA VAL A 19 -4.13 -5.10 -6.79
C VAL A 19 -5.06 -6.22 -6.36
N ASP A 20 -5.98 -6.61 -7.22
CA ASP A 20 -6.91 -7.70 -6.96
C ASP A 20 -7.42 -8.19 -8.30
N ASP A 21 -7.61 -9.49 -8.44
CA ASP A 21 -8.06 -10.02 -9.73
C ASP A 21 -9.57 -9.96 -9.88
N GLU A 22 -10.30 -9.55 -8.86
CA GLU A 22 -11.74 -9.39 -8.92
C GLU A 22 -12.06 -7.95 -9.27
N PRO A 23 -12.58 -7.68 -10.46
CA PRO A 23 -12.83 -6.29 -10.88
C PRO A 23 -13.77 -5.54 -9.94
N GLU A 24 -14.72 -6.24 -9.32
CA GLU A 24 -15.64 -5.58 -8.40
C GLU A 24 -14.91 -5.06 -7.18
N ILE A 25 -13.94 -5.82 -6.70
CA ILE A 25 -13.18 -5.39 -5.53
C ILE A 25 -12.32 -4.20 -5.91
N VAL A 26 -11.67 -4.26 -7.06
CA VAL A 26 -10.84 -3.16 -7.52
C VAL A 26 -11.68 -1.89 -7.64
N ALA A 27 -12.86 -2.00 -8.26
CA ALA A 27 -13.72 -0.83 -8.43
C ALA A 27 -14.19 -0.29 -7.09
N LEU A 28 -14.54 -1.18 -6.17
CA LEU A 28 -14.99 -0.77 -4.85
C LEU A 28 -13.91 -0.01 -4.10
N LEU A 29 -12.70 -0.55 -4.11
CA LEU A 29 -11.60 0.08 -3.39
C LEU A 29 -11.17 1.38 -4.06
N ASP A 30 -11.19 1.41 -5.39
CA ASP A 30 -10.86 2.63 -6.11
C ASP A 30 -11.83 3.74 -5.72
N GLU A 31 -13.11 3.44 -5.74
CA GLU A 31 -14.11 4.44 -5.41
C GLU A 31 -13.99 4.89 -3.97
N TYR A 32 -13.80 3.95 -3.06
CA TYR A 32 -13.74 4.26 -1.64
C TYR A 32 -12.52 5.15 -1.34
N PHE A 33 -11.35 4.76 -1.80
CA PHE A 33 -10.14 5.50 -1.47
C PHE A 33 -10.04 6.81 -2.24
N THR A 34 -10.54 6.84 -3.46
CA THR A 34 -10.61 8.10 -4.19
C THR A 34 -11.51 9.07 -3.44
N GLY A 35 -12.61 8.57 -2.88
CA GLY A 35 -13.51 9.41 -2.10
C GLY A 35 -12.87 9.96 -0.85
N LEU A 36 -11.86 9.29 -0.32
CA LEU A 36 -11.13 9.79 0.83
C LEU A 36 -9.99 10.74 0.46
N GLY A 37 -9.79 10.98 -0.84
CA GLY A 37 -8.80 11.94 -1.28
C GLY A 37 -7.49 11.35 -1.74
N TYR A 38 -7.37 10.04 -1.78
CA TYR A 38 -6.14 9.41 -2.26
C TYR A 38 -6.14 9.32 -3.78
N ARG A 39 -4.96 9.29 -4.34
CA ARG A 39 -4.81 8.96 -5.74
C ARG A 39 -4.68 7.45 -5.83
N VAL A 40 -5.49 6.80 -6.67
CA VAL A 40 -5.54 5.35 -6.70
C VAL A 40 -5.11 4.83 -8.06
N LEU A 41 -4.13 3.94 -8.04
CA LEU A 41 -3.71 3.16 -9.19
C LEU A 41 -4.27 1.77 -9.01
N THR A 42 -4.67 1.12 -10.08
CA THR A 42 -5.27 -0.20 -9.97
C THR A 42 -4.56 -1.18 -10.88
N ALA A 43 -4.60 -2.46 -10.50
CA ALA A 43 -4.07 -3.53 -11.30
C ALA A 43 -4.87 -4.79 -10.99
N GLU A 44 -5.12 -5.61 -12.02
CA GLU A 44 -5.88 -6.83 -11.83
C GLU A 44 -5.01 -8.07 -12.00
N ASP A 45 -3.72 -7.89 -12.19
CA ASP A 45 -2.79 -9.01 -12.24
C ASP A 45 -1.42 -8.51 -11.81
N GLY A 46 -0.52 -9.46 -11.63
CA GLY A 46 0.79 -9.12 -11.09
C GLY A 46 1.65 -8.33 -12.05
N ALA A 47 1.58 -8.64 -13.32
CA ALA A 47 2.39 -7.93 -14.31
C ALA A 47 1.99 -6.46 -14.36
N THR A 48 0.68 -6.20 -14.35
CA THR A 48 0.21 -4.82 -14.34
C THR A 48 0.59 -4.14 -13.02
N ALA A 49 0.55 -4.89 -11.92
CA ALA A 49 0.92 -4.33 -10.62
C ALA A 49 2.37 -3.85 -10.63
N LEU A 50 3.26 -4.67 -11.19
CA LEU A 50 4.67 -4.29 -11.25
C LEU A 50 4.87 -3.07 -12.11
N LYS A 51 4.10 -2.96 -13.19
CA LYS A 51 4.20 -1.80 -14.05
C LYS A 51 3.69 -0.56 -13.37
N ARG A 52 2.55 -0.66 -12.68
CA ARG A 52 2.00 0.49 -11.96
C ARG A 52 2.92 0.94 -10.85
N ALA A 53 3.66 0.00 -10.27
CA ALA A 53 4.55 0.32 -9.17
C ALA A 53 5.67 1.27 -9.59
N GLU A 54 5.92 1.39 -10.89
CA GLU A 54 6.91 2.34 -11.36
C GLU A 54 6.52 3.78 -11.08
N GLN A 55 5.25 4.01 -10.74
CA GLN A 55 4.81 5.34 -10.36
C GLN A 55 5.00 5.63 -8.88
N SER A 56 5.70 4.75 -8.18
CA SER A 56 6.11 4.96 -6.79
C SER A 56 4.94 5.20 -5.86
N PRO A 57 4.06 4.22 -5.72
CA PRO A 57 2.95 4.37 -4.77
C PRO A 57 3.45 4.48 -3.35
N ASP A 58 2.66 5.10 -2.51
CA ASP A 58 2.98 5.28 -1.10
C ASP A 58 2.53 4.10 -0.25
N LEU A 59 1.63 3.30 -0.77
CA LEU A 59 1.15 2.11 -0.07
C LEU A 59 0.49 1.20 -1.09
N ILE A 60 0.62 -0.10 -0.89
CA ILE A 60 0.06 -1.08 -1.80
C ILE A 60 -0.88 -2.01 -1.05
N VAL A 61 -2.08 -2.22 -1.60
CA VAL A 61 -3.02 -3.21 -1.11
C VAL A 61 -3.00 -4.34 -2.13
N LEU A 62 -2.62 -5.53 -1.71
CA LEU A 62 -2.30 -6.62 -2.62
C LEU A 62 -3.02 -7.90 -2.22
N ASP A 63 -3.84 -8.40 -3.12
CA ASP A 63 -4.52 -9.68 -2.92
C ASP A 63 -3.51 -10.80 -3.14
N VAL A 64 -3.41 -11.71 -2.18
CA VAL A 64 -2.47 -12.81 -2.31
C VAL A 64 -3.07 -14.05 -2.93
N GLY A 65 -4.36 -14.03 -3.21
CA GLY A 65 -5.03 -15.20 -3.77
C GLY A 65 -5.25 -15.18 -5.26
N MET A 66 -4.52 -14.35 -6.00
CA MET A 66 -4.72 -14.25 -7.43
C MET A 66 -4.28 -15.53 -8.14
N PRO A 67 -5.11 -16.03 -9.06
CA PRO A 67 -4.84 -17.35 -9.62
C PRO A 67 -3.63 -17.41 -10.54
N LEU A 68 -3.35 -16.37 -11.28
CA LEU A 68 -2.29 -16.44 -12.28
C LEU A 68 -0.96 -15.93 -11.77
N MET A 69 -0.94 -15.25 -10.65
CA MET A 69 0.31 -14.78 -10.10
C MET A 69 0.20 -14.77 -8.60
N ASP A 70 1.14 -15.42 -7.97
CA ASP A 70 1.21 -15.52 -6.53
C ASP A 70 1.48 -14.14 -5.96
N GLY A 71 0.61 -13.68 -5.08
CA GLY A 71 0.77 -12.38 -4.44
C GLY A 71 2.06 -12.27 -3.64
N TYR A 72 2.52 -13.38 -3.07
CA TYR A 72 3.77 -13.36 -2.35
C TYR A 72 4.94 -13.07 -3.31
N ALA A 73 4.89 -13.68 -4.49
CA ALA A 73 5.94 -13.44 -5.47
C ALA A 73 5.92 -12.00 -5.96
N VAL A 74 4.72 -11.45 -6.15
CA VAL A 74 4.60 -10.05 -6.54
C VAL A 74 5.19 -9.15 -5.46
N CYS A 75 4.90 -9.45 -4.21
CA CYS A 75 5.41 -8.66 -3.10
C CYS A 75 6.94 -8.67 -3.06
N ARG A 76 7.53 -9.85 -3.24
CA ARG A 76 8.99 -9.95 -3.24
C ARG A 76 9.59 -9.10 -4.36
N ARG A 77 8.96 -9.12 -5.54
CA ARG A 77 9.45 -8.31 -6.65
C ARG A 77 9.30 -6.83 -6.36
N LEU A 78 8.19 -6.44 -5.77
CA LEU A 78 7.97 -5.04 -5.42
C LEU A 78 8.99 -4.56 -4.39
N ARG A 79 9.34 -5.42 -3.45
CA ARG A 79 10.29 -5.05 -2.41
C ARG A 79 11.69 -4.81 -2.92
N GLU A 80 11.99 -5.28 -4.11
CA GLU A 80 13.30 -5.00 -4.68
C GLU A 80 13.48 -3.52 -4.96
N HIS A 81 12.38 -2.79 -5.14
CA HIS A 81 12.46 -1.40 -5.52
C HIS A 81 11.71 -0.44 -4.62
N LEU A 82 10.81 -0.96 -3.78
CA LEU A 82 9.94 -0.10 -2.99
C LEU A 82 10.03 -0.44 -1.52
N THR A 83 9.98 0.60 -0.70
CA THR A 83 9.97 0.42 0.76
C THR A 83 8.64 0.80 1.37
N CYS A 84 7.64 1.13 0.55
CA CYS A 84 6.35 1.55 1.06
C CYS A 84 5.64 0.39 1.75
N PRO A 85 4.66 0.67 2.61
CA PRO A 85 3.89 -0.41 3.24
C PRO A 85 3.12 -1.23 2.23
N ILE A 86 3.06 -2.53 2.47
CA ILE A 86 2.28 -3.44 1.63
C ILE A 86 1.33 -4.20 2.55
N LEU A 87 0.04 -4.07 2.29
CA LEU A 87 -1.01 -4.75 3.04
C LEU A 87 -1.58 -5.87 2.18
N PHE A 88 -1.55 -7.08 2.69
CA PHE A 88 -2.12 -8.21 1.97
C PHE A 88 -3.60 -8.34 2.27
N LEU A 89 -4.39 -8.61 1.23
CA LEU A 89 -5.77 -9.05 1.40
C LEU A 89 -5.79 -10.55 1.20
N THR A 90 -6.46 -11.27 2.07
CA THR A 90 -6.52 -12.72 1.95
C THR A 90 -7.85 -13.23 2.49
N ALA A 91 -8.36 -14.29 1.86
CA ALA A 91 -9.57 -14.93 2.30
C ALA A 91 -9.30 -16.06 3.28
N ARG A 92 -8.04 -16.39 3.53
CA ARG A 92 -7.70 -17.55 4.34
C ARG A 92 -6.94 -17.15 5.59
N VAL A 93 -7.42 -17.65 6.71
CA VAL A 93 -6.77 -17.38 7.99
C VAL A 93 -5.35 -17.94 8.01
N GLU A 94 -5.13 -19.07 7.35
CA GLU A 94 -3.81 -19.67 7.32
C GLU A 94 -2.76 -18.74 6.74
N ASP A 95 -3.17 -17.89 5.79
CA ASP A 95 -2.21 -16.99 5.18
C ASP A 95 -1.74 -15.92 6.14
N VAL A 96 -2.59 -15.58 7.11
CA VAL A 96 -2.22 -14.55 8.09
C VAL A 96 -1.06 -15.03 8.94
N ASP A 97 -1.04 -16.33 9.26
CA ASP A 97 0.01 -16.90 10.08
C ASP A 97 1.17 -17.40 9.25
N ALA A 98 1.10 -17.29 7.94
CA ALA A 98 2.13 -17.86 7.09
C ALA A 98 3.40 -17.05 7.17
N LEU A 99 4.48 -17.73 7.49
CA LEU A 99 5.77 -17.12 7.54
C LEU A 99 6.17 -16.59 6.18
N GLU A 100 5.68 -17.23 5.12
CA GLU A 100 6.02 -16.85 3.77
C GLU A 100 5.64 -15.40 3.47
N GLY A 101 4.49 -14.96 3.98
CA GLY A 101 4.06 -13.59 3.74
C GLY A 101 4.98 -12.57 4.38
N PHE A 102 5.41 -12.86 5.61
CA PHE A 102 6.33 -11.95 6.28
C PHE A 102 7.69 -11.97 5.62
N GLU A 103 8.15 -13.13 5.17
CA GLU A 103 9.40 -13.20 4.46
C GLU A 103 9.35 -12.49 3.12
N ALA A 104 8.16 -12.40 2.53
CA ALA A 104 7.99 -11.68 1.28
C ALA A 104 7.98 -10.17 1.49
N GLY A 105 7.81 -9.72 2.73
CA GLY A 105 7.89 -8.30 3.03
C GLY A 105 6.58 -7.62 3.30
N ALA A 106 5.54 -8.37 3.67
CA ALA A 106 4.25 -7.76 4.00
C ALA A 106 4.32 -7.03 5.32
N ASP A 107 3.60 -5.93 5.41
CA ASP A 107 3.52 -5.14 6.62
C ASP A 107 2.27 -5.41 7.42
N ASP A 108 1.24 -5.94 6.78
CA ASP A 108 -0.03 -6.15 7.46
C ASP A 108 -0.88 -7.11 6.64
N TYR A 109 -1.89 -7.67 7.27
CA TYR A 109 -2.86 -8.56 6.63
C TYR A 109 -4.25 -8.09 6.95
N VAL A 110 -5.15 -8.19 5.97
CA VAL A 110 -6.56 -7.91 6.18
C VAL A 110 -7.35 -9.08 5.59
N LEU A 111 -8.23 -9.66 6.39
CA LEU A 111 -8.99 -10.84 5.97
C LEU A 111 -10.22 -10.43 5.18
N LYS A 112 -10.52 -11.18 4.14
CA LYS A 112 -11.75 -11.03 3.39
C LYS A 112 -12.81 -11.91 4.03
N PRO A 113 -14.04 -11.49 4.10
CA PRO A 113 -14.55 -10.17 3.68
C PRO A 113 -14.12 -9.10 4.66
N PHE A 114 -13.79 -7.94 4.14
CA PHE A 114 -13.27 -6.87 5.00
C PHE A 114 -14.26 -5.72 5.09
N SER A 115 -14.10 -4.94 6.14
CA SER A 115 -14.83 -3.70 6.29
C SER A 115 -14.02 -2.60 5.63
N LEU A 116 -14.66 -1.79 4.79
CA LEU A 116 -13.96 -0.67 4.17
C LEU A 116 -13.43 0.28 5.21
N ALA A 117 -14.20 0.49 6.27
CA ALA A 117 -13.75 1.40 7.33
C ALA A 117 -12.50 0.87 8.02
N VAL A 118 -12.44 -0.44 8.25
CA VAL A 118 -11.27 -1.03 8.90
C VAL A 118 -10.07 -0.98 7.96
N LEU A 119 -10.28 -1.33 6.70
CA LEU A 119 -9.19 -1.26 5.74
C LEU A 119 -8.69 0.17 5.61
N GLY A 120 -9.59 1.12 5.52
CA GLY A 120 -9.22 2.52 5.43
C GLY A 120 -8.43 3.00 6.63
N ALA A 121 -8.82 2.55 7.81
CA ALA A 121 -8.11 2.93 9.03
C ALA A 121 -6.70 2.36 9.05
N ARG A 122 -6.52 1.13 8.56
CA ARG A 122 -5.20 0.53 8.51
C ARG A 122 -4.31 1.22 7.50
N VAL A 123 -4.88 1.57 6.33
CA VAL A 123 -4.14 2.30 5.32
C VAL A 123 -3.66 3.64 5.90
N LYS A 124 -4.56 4.35 6.54
CA LYS A 124 -4.22 5.64 7.11
C LYS A 124 -3.15 5.50 8.18
N ALA A 125 -3.25 4.48 9.01
CA ALA A 125 -2.28 4.28 10.08
C ALA A 125 -0.89 3.98 9.52
N HIS A 126 -0.82 3.14 8.49
CA HIS A 126 0.48 2.81 7.91
C HIS A 126 1.09 4.01 7.20
N LEU A 127 0.28 4.79 6.50
CA LEU A 127 0.77 5.99 5.85
C LEU A 127 1.27 7.00 6.87
N ALA A 128 0.57 7.16 7.97
CA ALA A 128 0.98 8.10 9.00
C ALA A 128 2.28 7.67 9.65
N ARG A 129 2.44 6.38 9.90
CA ARG A 129 3.65 5.87 10.52
C ARG A 129 4.84 6.05 9.59
N ASP A 130 4.65 5.72 8.33
CA ASP A 130 5.72 5.83 7.34
C ASP A 130 6.13 7.30 7.18
N ASN A 131 5.15 8.18 7.13
CA ASN A 131 5.41 9.60 6.99
C ASN A 131 6.15 10.15 8.21
N ARG A 132 5.79 9.71 9.41
CA ARG A 132 6.48 10.16 10.61
C ARG A 132 7.93 9.70 10.61
N GLN A 133 8.20 8.51 10.14
CA GLN A 133 9.56 8.03 10.07
C GLN A 133 10.39 8.83 9.10
N HIS A 134 9.80 9.20 7.98
CA HIS A 134 10.50 10.03 7.00
C HIS A 134 10.79 11.42 7.56
N VAL A 135 9.81 12.00 8.22
CA VAL A 135 9.99 13.33 8.80
C VAL A 135 11.10 13.29 9.85
N ARG A 136 11.11 12.27 10.70
CA ARG A 136 12.15 12.16 11.69
C ARG A 136 13.52 12.01 11.06
N ALA A 137 13.59 11.22 10.03
CA ALA A 137 14.88 11.02 9.35
C ALA A 137 15.37 12.30 8.74
N GLU A 138 14.48 13.09 8.19
CA GLU A 138 14.87 14.34 7.58
C GLU A 138 15.33 15.35 8.61
N VAL A 139 14.65 15.42 9.73
CA VAL A 139 15.04 16.33 10.78
C VAL A 139 16.42 15.97 11.30
N ARG A 140 16.67 14.68 11.50
CA ARG A 140 17.98 14.28 11.96
C ARG A 140 19.06 14.57 10.95
N PHE A 141 18.75 14.37 9.69
CA PHE A 141 19.70 14.63 8.64
C PHE A 141 20.07 16.09 8.61
N ASP A 142 19.11 16.98 8.80
CA ASP A 142 19.36 18.40 8.78
C ASP A 142 20.19 18.82 9.99
N GLY A 143 19.94 18.27 11.15
CA GLY A 143 20.64 18.67 12.34
C GLY A 143 21.86 17.82 12.64
N ASP A 144 22.07 16.78 11.90
CA ASP A 144 23.15 15.85 12.14
C ASP A 144 23.53 15.27 10.81
N ILE A 145 24.68 14.70 10.74
CA ILE A 145 25.12 14.12 9.50
C ILE A 145 24.74 12.68 9.38
N ALA A 146 24.07 12.15 10.32
CA ALA A 146 23.67 10.75 10.23
C ALA A 146 22.58 10.65 9.20
N ILE A 147 22.88 10.16 8.06
CA ILE A 147 21.97 10.18 6.98
C ILE A 147 21.42 8.85 6.62
N ASP A 148 21.79 7.85 7.34
CA ASP A 148 21.35 6.50 7.02
C ASP A 148 19.90 6.30 7.22
N TYR A 149 19.27 7.19 7.91
CA TYR A 149 17.83 7.05 8.15
C TYR A 149 17.04 7.12 6.88
N ARG A 150 17.62 7.65 5.85
CA ARG A 150 16.91 7.80 4.61
C ARG A 150 16.92 6.55 3.80
N SER A 151 17.84 5.70 4.08
CA SER A 151 17.90 4.48 3.33
C SER A 151 17.23 3.45 4.14
N ARG A 152 16.33 2.92 3.98
CA ARG A 152 15.68 1.89 4.75
C ARG A 152 15.48 0.64 3.95
#